data_2f359f7915105ec331ca14224a08aa40
#
_entry.id   2f359f7915105ec331ca14224a08aa40
#
_cell.length_a   1.000
_cell.length_b   1.000
_cell.length_c   1.000
_cell.angle_alpha   90.00
_cell.angle_beta   90.00
_cell.angle_gamma   90.00
#
_symmetry.space_group_name_H-M   'P 1'
#
loop_
_entity.id
_entity.type
_entity.pdbx_description
1 polymer ?
#
loop_
_entity_poly.entity_id
_entity_poly.type
_entity_poly.pdbx_seq_one_letter_code
_entity_poly.pdbx_strand_id
1 'polypeptide(L)'
;IRDSGNVPAIIYGGKDKNEKISISKKILKSTIEKENFLSNIISLSVNGKNQNVLPREVIYDVLTDEPIHIDFLRVVPGVKIRIEVPVEFINHDKSPGLKRGGVLNIVRRKVELKCPSEKIPVKLTIDLDGVDIGESFKISSVKLESDVVPTIQGRDFVIATLAAPTCLLYTSP
;
A
#
# COMPACT_ATOMS: atom_id res chain seq x y z
N ILE A 1 25.62 -7.74 12.85
CA ILE A 1 25.01 -7.19 11.63
C ILE A 1 24.31 -5.87 11.94
N ARG A 2 23.53 -5.79 13.03
CA ARG A 2 22.81 -4.55 13.41
C ARG A 2 23.76 -3.43 13.84
N ASP A 3 24.80 -3.74 14.58
CA ASP A 3 25.81 -2.78 15.06
C ASP A 3 26.66 -2.18 13.92
N SER A 4 26.69 -2.81 12.76
CA SER A 4 27.40 -2.32 11.57
C SER A 4 26.53 -1.48 10.62
N GLY A 5 25.34 -1.04 11.07
CA GLY A 5 24.46 -0.19 10.26
C GLY A 5 23.80 -0.90 9.08
N ASN A 6 23.67 -2.23 9.15
CA ASN A 6 23.00 -3.04 8.16
C ASN A 6 21.71 -3.66 8.72
N VAL A 7 20.69 -3.74 7.89
CA VAL A 7 19.39 -4.34 8.20
C VAL A 7 19.35 -5.74 7.60
N PRO A 8 19.06 -6.78 8.39
CA PRO A 8 18.84 -8.12 7.87
C PRO A 8 17.56 -8.17 7.04
N ALA A 9 17.63 -8.89 5.93
CA ALA A 9 16.49 -9.10 5.04
C ALA A 9 16.44 -10.55 4.56
N ILE A 10 15.24 -11.01 4.22
CA ILE A 10 15.00 -12.35 3.71
C ILE A 10 14.35 -12.23 2.34
N ILE A 11 14.89 -12.96 1.36
CA ILE A 11 14.27 -13.15 0.05
C ILE A 11 13.70 -14.55 0.02
N TYR A 12 12.39 -14.65 -0.22
CA TYR A 12 11.68 -15.92 -0.32
C TYR A 12 10.77 -15.98 -1.56
N GLY A 13 10.23 -17.16 -1.84
CA GLY A 13 9.36 -17.40 -2.99
C GLY A 13 10.11 -17.89 -4.24
N GLY A 14 9.33 -18.31 -5.25
CA GLY A 14 9.88 -18.99 -6.43
C GLY A 14 10.28 -20.44 -6.15
N LYS A 15 11.13 -20.98 -7.01
CA LYS A 15 11.66 -22.36 -6.89
C LYS A 15 12.97 -22.45 -6.09
N ASP A 16 13.59 -21.31 -5.85
CA ASP A 16 14.89 -21.24 -5.18
C ASP A 16 14.74 -21.18 -3.66
N LYS A 17 15.83 -21.57 -2.97
CA LYS A 17 15.88 -21.52 -1.50
C LYS A 17 15.80 -20.07 -1.00
N ASN A 18 15.30 -19.92 0.22
CA ASN A 18 15.30 -18.63 0.89
C ASN A 18 16.72 -18.12 1.09
N GLU A 19 16.97 -16.89 0.71
CA GLU A 19 18.27 -16.23 0.85
C GLU A 19 18.19 -15.17 1.95
N LYS A 20 19.17 -15.22 2.85
CA LYS A 20 19.35 -14.19 3.88
C LYS A 20 20.37 -13.18 3.37
N ILE A 21 19.97 -11.92 3.35
CA ILE A 21 20.83 -10.83 2.90
C ILE A 21 20.93 -9.75 3.96
N SER A 22 21.88 -8.85 3.82
CA SER A 22 21.95 -7.63 4.64
C SER A 22 22.04 -6.42 3.73
N ILE A 23 21.25 -5.40 4.04
CA ILE A 23 21.14 -4.18 3.25
C ILE A 23 21.58 -3.00 4.11
N SER A 24 22.32 -2.06 3.55
CA SER A 24 22.69 -0.84 4.25
C SER A 24 21.43 -0.04 4.65
N LYS A 25 21.36 0.31 5.93
CA LYS A 25 20.25 1.08 6.53
C LYS A 25 19.99 2.40 5.80
N LYS A 26 21.06 3.08 5.36
CA LYS A 26 20.95 4.36 4.63
C LYS A 26 20.22 4.17 3.28
N ILE A 27 20.61 3.16 2.51
CA ILE A 27 19.99 2.86 1.21
C ILE A 27 18.54 2.44 1.41
N LEU A 28 18.30 1.59 2.41
CA LEU A 28 16.97 1.10 2.72
C LEU A 28 16.03 2.24 3.12
N LYS A 29 16.46 3.13 4.01
CA LYS A 29 15.66 4.28 4.45
C LYS A 29 15.29 5.21 3.29
N SER A 30 16.23 5.59 2.45
CA SER A 30 15.96 6.42 1.26
C SER A 30 15.06 5.75 0.22
N THR A 31 14.99 4.41 0.23
CA THR A 31 14.14 3.65 -0.68
C THR A 31 12.73 3.48 -0.12
N ILE A 32 12.59 3.29 1.19
CA ILE A 32 11.29 3.19 1.89
C ILE A 32 10.56 4.53 1.87
N GLU A 33 11.28 5.66 1.96
CA GLU A 33 10.70 7.01 1.92
C GLU A 33 10.06 7.34 0.56
N LYS A 34 10.38 6.58 -0.48
CA LYS A 34 9.69 6.73 -1.78
C LYS A 34 8.27 6.23 -1.65
N GLU A 35 7.35 7.04 -2.15
CA GLU A 35 5.94 6.66 -2.25
C GLU A 35 5.81 5.33 -3.01
N ASN A 36 4.91 4.47 -2.53
CA ASN A 36 4.59 3.19 -3.15
C ASN A 36 5.70 2.12 -3.11
N PHE A 37 6.62 2.20 -2.14
CA PHE A 37 7.69 1.21 -1.98
C PHE A 37 7.18 -0.24 -1.97
N LEU A 38 6.09 -0.52 -1.27
CA LEU A 38 5.49 -1.86 -1.15
C LEU A 38 4.80 -2.36 -2.44
N SER A 39 4.55 -1.47 -3.40
CA SER A 39 3.90 -1.80 -4.67
C SER A 39 4.88 -1.85 -5.85
N ASN A 40 6.15 -1.49 -5.63
CA ASN A 40 7.15 -1.42 -6.70
C ASN A 40 8.06 -2.65 -6.71
N ILE A 41 8.30 -3.17 -7.91
CA ILE A 41 9.32 -4.22 -8.11
C ILE A 41 10.70 -3.57 -8.03
N ILE A 42 11.56 -4.15 -7.22
CA ILE A 42 12.93 -3.69 -7.00
C ILE A 42 13.89 -4.75 -7.53
N SER A 43 14.89 -4.33 -8.28
CA SER A 43 15.99 -5.20 -8.69
C SER A 43 17.08 -5.16 -7.63
N LEU A 44 17.26 -6.28 -6.93
CA LEU A 44 18.34 -6.46 -5.97
C LEU A 44 19.50 -7.23 -6.61
N SER A 45 20.70 -6.71 -6.48
CA SER A 45 21.92 -7.42 -6.87
C SER A 45 22.46 -8.16 -5.65
N VAL A 46 22.31 -9.47 -5.64
CA VAL A 46 22.79 -10.34 -4.57
C VAL A 46 23.85 -11.27 -5.17
N ASN A 47 25.08 -11.21 -4.65
CA ASN A 47 26.21 -12.03 -5.12
C ASN A 47 26.42 -11.97 -6.65
N GLY A 48 26.21 -10.79 -7.26
CA GLY A 48 26.38 -10.60 -8.71
C GLY A 48 25.21 -11.10 -9.57
N LYS A 49 24.15 -11.58 -8.96
CA LYS A 49 22.89 -11.94 -9.65
C LYS A 49 21.82 -10.88 -9.38
N ASN A 50 21.23 -10.37 -10.43
CA ASN A 50 20.11 -9.45 -10.31
C ASN A 50 18.82 -10.27 -10.15
N GLN A 51 18.09 -10.03 -9.06
CA GLN A 51 16.81 -10.66 -8.78
C GLN A 51 15.75 -9.58 -8.65
N ASN A 52 14.62 -9.77 -9.33
CA ASN A 52 13.47 -8.91 -9.18
C ASN A 52 12.66 -9.36 -7.96
N VAL A 53 12.50 -8.47 -7.01
CA VAL A 53 11.81 -8.74 -5.76
C VAL A 53 10.77 -7.68 -5.47
N LEU A 54 9.73 -8.07 -4.75
CA LEU A 54 8.70 -7.18 -4.25
C LEU A 54 8.84 -7.09 -2.73
N PRO A 55 8.96 -5.90 -2.15
CA PRO A 55 8.91 -5.75 -0.70
C PRO A 55 7.54 -6.20 -0.17
N ARG A 56 7.53 -7.05 0.83
CA ARG A 56 6.28 -7.57 1.41
C ARG A 56 5.97 -6.93 2.73
N GLU A 57 6.93 -6.89 3.61
CA GLU A 57 6.79 -6.37 4.95
C GLU A 57 8.07 -5.68 5.40
N VAL A 58 7.90 -4.57 6.09
CA VAL A 58 8.99 -3.84 6.75
C VAL A 58 8.66 -3.75 8.22
N ILE A 59 9.53 -4.29 9.07
CA ILE A 59 9.40 -4.21 10.52
C ILE A 59 10.24 -3.05 11.02
N TYR A 60 9.62 -2.17 11.79
CA TYR A 60 10.25 -0.99 12.37
C TYR A 60 10.48 -1.17 13.86
N ASP A 61 11.50 -0.55 14.36
CA ASP A 61 11.72 -0.40 15.79
C ASP A 61 10.68 0.57 16.38
N VAL A 62 10.04 0.18 17.47
CA VAL A 62 8.96 0.95 18.10
C VAL A 62 9.46 2.27 18.71
N LEU A 63 10.74 2.36 19.06
CA LEU A 63 11.32 3.52 19.73
C LEU A 63 11.98 4.50 18.75
N THR A 64 12.63 3.96 17.71
CA THR A 64 13.46 4.75 16.80
C THR A 64 12.84 4.95 15.43
N ASP A 65 11.71 4.28 15.13
CA ASP A 65 11.07 4.23 13.80
C ASP A 65 12.02 3.80 12.68
N GLU A 66 13.08 3.07 13.04
CA GLU A 66 14.06 2.61 12.08
C GLU A 66 13.74 1.19 11.61
N PRO A 67 13.95 0.89 10.32
CA PRO A 67 13.72 -0.46 9.81
C PRO A 67 14.73 -1.44 10.42
N ILE A 68 14.21 -2.51 11.04
CA ILE A 68 14.99 -3.57 11.69
C ILE A 68 14.99 -4.88 10.93
N HIS A 69 13.99 -5.10 10.08
CA HIS A 69 13.88 -6.27 9.23
C HIS A 69 13.04 -5.94 7.99
N ILE A 70 13.33 -6.61 6.88
CA ILE A 70 12.54 -6.48 5.66
C ILE A 70 12.42 -7.84 4.95
N ASP A 71 11.22 -8.09 4.48
CA ASP A 71 10.88 -9.30 3.74
C ASP A 71 10.65 -8.99 2.27
N PHE A 72 11.33 -9.73 1.41
CA PHE A 72 11.20 -9.64 -0.03
C PHE A 72 10.62 -10.93 -0.62
N LEU A 73 9.64 -10.78 -1.49
CA LEU A 73 9.10 -11.86 -2.30
C LEU A 73 9.72 -11.83 -3.70
N ARG A 74 10.31 -12.96 -4.15
CA ARG A 74 10.78 -13.09 -5.52
C ARG A 74 9.61 -13.00 -6.49
N VAL A 75 9.77 -12.15 -7.49
CA VAL A 75 8.78 -11.99 -8.55
C VAL A 75 9.06 -13.00 -9.64
N VAL A 76 8.15 -13.96 -9.80
CA VAL A 76 8.19 -14.93 -10.89
C VAL A 76 7.13 -14.52 -11.93
N PRO A 77 7.50 -14.39 -13.21
CA PRO A 77 6.53 -14.05 -14.26
C PRO A 77 5.40 -15.08 -14.32
N GLY A 78 4.16 -14.62 -14.52
CA GLY A 78 2.99 -15.49 -14.62
C GLY A 78 2.35 -15.93 -13.30
N VAL A 79 2.92 -15.58 -12.16
CA VAL A 79 2.34 -15.90 -10.84
C VAL A 79 1.52 -14.71 -10.33
N LYS A 80 0.30 -15.00 -9.85
CA LYS A 80 -0.53 -13.99 -9.19
C LYS A 80 0.00 -13.74 -7.78
N ILE A 81 0.37 -12.51 -7.52
CA ILE A 81 0.88 -12.06 -6.23
C ILE A 81 -0.16 -11.18 -5.52
N ARG A 82 -0.12 -11.20 -4.20
CA ARG A 82 -0.93 -10.30 -3.36
C ARG A 82 -0.06 -9.11 -3.01
N ILE A 83 -0.57 -7.92 -3.27
CA ILE A 83 0.10 -6.66 -2.95
C ILE A 83 -0.86 -5.72 -2.23
N GLU A 84 -0.31 -4.86 -1.39
CA GLU A 84 -1.02 -3.75 -0.77
C GLU A 84 -0.77 -2.50 -1.60
N VAL A 85 -1.83 -1.96 -2.19
CA VAL A 85 -1.78 -0.76 -3.01
C VAL A 85 -2.38 0.40 -2.23
N PRO A 86 -1.70 1.54 -2.15
CA PRO A 86 -2.24 2.73 -1.51
C PRO A 86 -3.39 3.32 -2.33
N VAL A 87 -4.36 3.89 -1.62
CA VAL A 87 -5.50 4.59 -2.22
C VAL A 87 -5.24 6.08 -2.19
N GLU A 88 -5.34 6.71 -3.34
CA GLU A 88 -5.23 8.15 -3.51
C GLU A 88 -6.59 8.74 -3.91
N PHE A 89 -6.96 9.82 -3.28
CA PHE A 89 -8.19 10.55 -3.59
C PHE A 89 -7.85 11.80 -4.39
N ILE A 90 -8.53 11.98 -5.50
CA ILE A 90 -8.35 13.15 -6.38
C ILE A 90 -9.62 14.00 -6.42
N ASN A 91 -9.48 15.25 -6.93
CA ASN A 91 -10.60 16.18 -7.11
C ASN A 91 -11.33 16.58 -5.81
N HIS A 92 -10.58 16.71 -4.70
CA HIS A 92 -11.12 17.17 -3.42
C HIS A 92 -11.89 18.49 -3.57
N ASP A 93 -11.38 19.43 -4.38
CA ASP A 93 -11.98 20.75 -4.58
C ASP A 93 -13.27 20.71 -5.40
N LYS A 94 -13.53 19.61 -6.12
CA LYS A 94 -14.74 19.47 -6.96
C LYS A 94 -15.88 18.77 -6.24
N SER A 95 -15.63 18.16 -5.10
CA SER A 95 -16.66 17.49 -4.30
C SER A 95 -17.59 18.51 -3.66
N PRO A 96 -18.89 18.50 -3.98
CA PRO A 96 -19.88 19.36 -3.32
C PRO A 96 -20.02 19.04 -1.83
N GLY A 97 -19.85 17.78 -1.45
CA GLY A 97 -19.90 17.36 -0.05
C GLY A 97 -18.77 17.95 0.79
N LEU A 98 -17.54 17.98 0.28
CA LEU A 98 -16.40 18.60 0.97
C LEU A 98 -16.57 20.14 1.04
N LYS A 99 -17.09 20.77 0.00
CA LYS A 99 -17.40 22.22 0.00
C LYS A 99 -18.45 22.62 1.04
N ARG A 100 -19.37 21.72 1.36
CA ARG A 100 -20.40 21.91 2.40
C ARG A 100 -19.88 21.62 3.82
N GLY A 101 -18.56 21.36 3.97
CA GLY A 101 -17.94 21.07 5.24
C GLY A 101 -17.95 19.59 5.62
N GLY A 102 -18.25 18.68 4.69
CA GLY A 102 -18.13 17.24 4.90
C GLY A 102 -16.70 16.82 5.20
N VAL A 103 -16.54 15.75 5.94
CA VAL A 103 -15.24 15.17 6.30
C VAL A 103 -15.07 13.82 5.58
N LEU A 104 -13.95 13.68 4.85
CA LEU A 104 -13.59 12.41 4.25
C LEU A 104 -13.00 11.50 5.33
N ASN A 105 -13.75 10.48 5.70
CA ASN A 105 -13.29 9.45 6.63
C ASN A 105 -12.73 8.28 5.84
N ILE A 106 -11.41 8.13 5.87
CA ILE A 106 -10.69 7.05 5.19
C ILE A 106 -10.66 5.84 6.10
N VAL A 107 -11.44 4.81 5.75
CA VAL A 107 -11.51 3.54 6.50
C VAL A 107 -10.30 2.68 6.19
N ARG A 108 -9.87 2.66 4.91
CA ARG A 108 -8.72 1.88 4.45
C ARG A 108 -7.83 2.73 3.55
N ARG A 109 -6.59 2.94 3.99
CA ARG A 109 -5.57 3.65 3.20
C ARG A 109 -4.88 2.77 2.18
N LYS A 110 -4.93 1.45 2.38
CA LYS A 110 -4.34 0.44 1.50
C LYS A 110 -5.35 -0.65 1.23
N VAL A 111 -5.33 -1.19 0.04
CA VAL A 111 -6.19 -2.27 -0.40
C VAL A 111 -5.33 -3.43 -0.89
N GLU A 112 -5.59 -4.63 -0.38
CA GLU A 112 -4.95 -5.85 -0.89
C GLU A 112 -5.58 -6.29 -2.20
N LEU A 113 -4.74 -6.39 -3.21
CA LEU A 113 -5.09 -6.84 -4.54
C LEU A 113 -4.29 -8.08 -4.94
N LYS A 114 -4.91 -8.96 -5.70
CA LYS A 114 -4.24 -10.03 -6.42
C LYS A 114 -4.05 -9.59 -7.87
N CYS A 115 -2.83 -9.44 -8.30
CA CYS A 115 -2.50 -9.08 -9.66
C CYS A 115 -1.39 -9.98 -10.22
N PRO A 116 -1.32 -10.14 -11.55
CA PRO A 116 -0.16 -10.76 -12.17
C PRO A 116 1.08 -9.87 -11.97
N SER A 117 2.24 -10.49 -11.89
CA SER A 117 3.52 -9.80 -11.67
C SER A 117 3.86 -8.74 -12.72
N GLU A 118 3.23 -8.79 -13.88
CA GLU A 118 3.50 -7.86 -14.99
C GLU A 118 2.66 -6.57 -14.92
N LYS A 119 1.52 -6.60 -14.21
CA LYS A 119 0.58 -5.49 -14.10
C LYS A 119 0.31 -5.15 -12.65
N ILE A 120 1.27 -4.54 -12.01
CA ILE A 120 1.14 -4.08 -10.62
C ILE A 120 0.66 -2.63 -10.64
N PRO A 121 -0.55 -2.32 -10.17
CA PRO A 121 -0.98 -0.94 -10.04
C PRO A 121 -0.17 -0.25 -8.93
N VAL A 122 0.43 0.88 -9.26
CA VAL A 122 1.23 1.66 -8.31
C VAL A 122 0.35 2.31 -7.26
N LYS A 123 -0.83 2.76 -7.65
CA LYS A 123 -1.82 3.41 -6.79
C LYS A 123 -3.24 3.17 -7.30
N LEU A 124 -4.21 3.19 -6.39
CA LEU A 124 -5.63 3.21 -6.72
C LEU A 124 -6.13 4.63 -6.61
N THR A 125 -6.66 5.16 -7.69
CA THR A 125 -7.21 6.52 -7.72
C THR A 125 -8.73 6.48 -7.56
N ILE A 126 -9.24 7.20 -6.59
CA ILE A 126 -10.67 7.42 -6.37
C ILE A 126 -11.00 8.88 -6.67
N ASP A 127 -11.94 9.09 -7.58
CA ASP A 127 -12.41 10.41 -7.94
C ASP A 127 -13.55 10.85 -7.01
N LEU A 128 -13.41 12.05 -6.44
CA LEU A 128 -14.39 12.67 -5.55
C LEU A 128 -15.30 13.66 -6.28
N ASP A 129 -15.22 13.73 -7.61
CA ASP A 129 -16.02 14.68 -8.38
C ASP A 129 -17.53 14.35 -8.28
N GLY A 130 -18.33 15.35 -7.91
CA GLY A 130 -19.77 15.22 -7.80
C GLY A 130 -20.29 14.45 -6.57
N VAL A 131 -19.42 14.01 -5.67
CA VAL A 131 -19.76 13.21 -4.48
C VAL A 131 -20.31 14.10 -3.36
N ASP A 132 -21.47 13.74 -2.80
CA ASP A 132 -22.10 14.47 -1.70
C ASP A 132 -21.93 13.78 -0.34
N ILE A 133 -22.34 14.46 0.72
CA ILE A 133 -22.30 13.96 2.10
C ILE A 133 -23.22 12.73 2.24
N GLY A 134 -22.70 11.68 2.89
CA GLY A 134 -23.40 10.42 3.10
C GLY A 134 -23.03 9.32 2.08
N GLU A 135 -22.25 9.65 1.05
CA GLU A 135 -21.78 8.64 0.11
C GLU A 135 -20.61 7.84 0.65
N SER A 136 -20.54 6.57 0.25
CA SER A 136 -19.47 5.65 0.62
C SER A 136 -18.81 5.07 -0.63
N PHE A 137 -17.49 5.14 -0.64
CA PHE A 137 -16.68 4.55 -1.71
C PHE A 137 -16.39 3.09 -1.40
N LYS A 138 -16.91 2.22 -2.23
CA LYS A 138 -16.70 0.79 -2.16
C LYS A 138 -15.65 0.37 -3.19
N ILE A 139 -15.08 -0.81 -3.01
CA ILE A 139 -14.10 -1.36 -3.95
C ILE A 139 -14.67 -1.52 -5.37
N SER A 140 -15.94 -1.79 -5.51
CA SER A 140 -16.64 -1.88 -6.81
C SER A 140 -16.70 -0.56 -7.58
N SER A 141 -16.62 0.57 -6.89
CA SER A 141 -16.62 1.90 -7.52
C SER A 141 -15.24 2.30 -8.08
N VAL A 142 -14.20 1.56 -7.74
CA VAL A 142 -12.84 1.82 -8.22
C VAL A 142 -12.62 1.16 -9.57
N LYS A 143 -12.09 1.90 -10.52
CA LYS A 143 -11.69 1.36 -11.82
C LYS A 143 -10.47 0.45 -11.64
N LEU A 144 -10.70 -0.85 -11.55
CA LEU A 144 -9.67 -1.88 -11.53
C LEU A 144 -9.42 -2.37 -12.96
N GLU A 145 -8.16 -2.68 -13.28
CA GLU A 145 -7.83 -3.38 -14.53
C GLU A 145 -8.39 -4.80 -14.54
N SER A 146 -8.68 -5.34 -15.71
CA SER A 146 -9.36 -6.63 -15.90
C SER A 146 -8.69 -7.81 -15.20
N ASP A 147 -7.37 -7.73 -14.99
CA ASP A 147 -6.56 -8.81 -14.41
C ASP A 147 -6.32 -8.64 -12.90
N VAL A 148 -6.76 -7.50 -12.34
CA VAL A 148 -6.57 -7.15 -10.92
C VAL A 148 -7.84 -7.48 -10.15
N VAL A 149 -7.72 -8.36 -9.16
CA VAL A 149 -8.86 -8.83 -8.37
C VAL A 149 -8.60 -8.53 -6.89
N PRO A 150 -9.56 -7.94 -6.16
CA PRO A 150 -9.38 -7.74 -4.73
C PRO A 150 -9.26 -9.10 -4.02
N THR A 151 -8.41 -9.17 -3.01
CA THR A 151 -8.20 -10.42 -2.24
C THR A 151 -9.47 -10.84 -1.51
N ILE A 152 -10.24 -9.87 -1.02
CA ILE A 152 -11.53 -10.11 -0.39
C ILE A 152 -12.60 -10.16 -1.47
N GLN A 153 -12.92 -11.37 -1.93
CA GLN A 153 -14.01 -11.62 -2.86
C GLN A 153 -15.31 -11.86 -2.08
N GLY A 154 -16.41 -11.39 -2.65
CA GLY A 154 -17.76 -11.62 -2.09
C GLY A 154 -18.22 -10.62 -1.04
N ARG A 155 -17.41 -9.65 -0.67
CA ARG A 155 -17.82 -8.51 0.17
C ARG A 155 -17.36 -7.20 -0.44
N ASP A 156 -18.32 -6.32 -0.66
CA ASP A 156 -18.09 -4.97 -1.14
C ASP A 156 -17.68 -4.11 0.05
N PHE A 157 -16.40 -4.11 0.38
CA PHE A 157 -15.91 -3.35 1.53
C PHE A 157 -15.75 -1.87 1.21
N VAL A 158 -16.03 -1.05 2.21
CA VAL A 158 -15.92 0.40 2.12
C VAL A 158 -14.45 0.81 2.28
N ILE A 159 -13.98 1.67 1.40
CA ILE A 159 -12.63 2.26 1.41
C ILE A 159 -12.65 3.58 2.15
N ALA A 160 -13.63 4.43 1.82
CA ALA A 160 -13.82 5.73 2.46
C ALA A 160 -15.29 6.11 2.49
N THR A 161 -15.65 7.00 3.41
CA THR A 161 -17.00 7.59 3.52
C THR A 161 -16.88 9.09 3.63
N LEU A 162 -17.79 9.80 2.99
CA LEU A 162 -17.94 11.24 3.16
C LEU A 162 -19.02 11.51 4.21
N ALA A 163 -18.61 11.85 5.42
CA ALA A 163 -19.50 12.08 6.54
C ALA A 163 -19.81 13.57 6.74
N ALA A 164 -20.98 13.87 7.28
CA ALA A 164 -21.29 15.22 7.75
C ALA A 164 -20.34 15.59 8.90
N PRO A 165 -19.96 16.87 9.03
CA PRO A 165 -19.21 17.32 10.19
C PRO A 165 -20.04 17.06 11.45
N THR A 166 -19.45 16.33 12.40
CA THR A 166 -20.08 16.12 13.70
C THR A 166 -19.99 17.43 14.47
N CYS A 167 -21.03 18.24 14.41
CA CYS A 167 -21.21 19.30 15.41
C CYS A 167 -21.39 18.59 16.75
N LEU A 168 -20.38 18.58 17.58
CA LEU A 168 -20.52 18.35 19.00
C LEU A 168 -21.32 19.53 19.58
N LEU A 169 -22.64 19.45 19.49
CA LEU A 169 -23.50 20.23 20.35
C LEU A 169 -23.22 19.71 21.79
N TYR A 170 -22.33 20.38 22.45
CA TYR A 170 -22.22 20.35 23.90
C TYR A 170 -23.51 20.98 24.42
N THR A 171 -24.57 20.20 24.62
CA THR A 171 -25.63 20.55 25.52
C THR A 171 -25.09 20.29 26.91
N SER A 172 -24.52 21.33 27.51
CA SER A 172 -24.37 21.38 28.97
C SER A 172 -25.78 21.30 29.61
N PRO A 173 -25.91 20.51 30.70
CA PRO A 173 -27.13 20.50 31.50
C PRO A 173 -27.33 21.83 32.19
#